data_3f4a2183d6023effb621d2801761eac8
#
_entry.id   3f4a2183d6023effb621d2801761eac8
#
_cell.length_a   1.000
_cell.length_b   1.000
_cell.length_c   1.000
_cell.angle_alpha   90.00
_cell.angle_beta   90.00
_cell.angle_gamma   90.00
#
_symmetry.space_group_name_H-M   'P 1'
#
loop_
_entity.id
_entity.type
_entity.pdbx_description
1 polymer ?
#
loop_
_entity_poly.entity_id
_entity_poly.type
_entity_poly.pdbx_seq_one_letter_code
_entity_poly.pdbx_strand_id
1 'polypeptide(L)'
;VRVVGAKGLVERLSVQRSGETLVIKSKGNGFTFSFDDDTPPTIHITPPDLTGVKLTGSGDFDVDGPLDTDVLDVALEGSGDIDFNSVVCDHAKIRMSGSGDIDIKDIKAQTVSCEVNGSGDVDLGLTRVGVSPLKVFGSGDIEAKMYDCGTSDCSVFGSGDITLKGTLRSLNQNVKGSGDIN
;
A
#
# COMPACT_ATOMS: atom_id res chain seq x y z
N VAL A 1 -11.08 -15.08 11.23
CA VAL A 1 -11.75 -14.20 10.24
C VAL A 1 -13.21 -14.03 10.64
N ARG A 2 -13.69 -12.82 10.70
CA ARG A 2 -15.08 -12.45 10.96
C ARG A 2 -15.59 -11.57 9.83
N VAL A 3 -16.74 -11.87 9.26
CA VAL A 3 -17.37 -11.08 8.20
C VAL A 3 -18.63 -10.42 8.75
N VAL A 4 -18.80 -9.13 8.50
CA VAL A 4 -19.95 -8.33 8.92
C VAL A 4 -20.50 -7.60 7.70
N GLY A 5 -21.80 -7.68 7.46
CA GLY A 5 -22.46 -7.01 6.35
C GLY A 5 -23.83 -7.60 6.04
N ALA A 6 -24.51 -7.05 5.06
CA ALA A 6 -25.80 -7.57 4.59
C ALA A 6 -25.67 -9.00 4.09
N LYS A 7 -26.62 -9.88 4.44
CA LYS A 7 -26.57 -11.33 4.16
C LYS A 7 -26.27 -11.63 2.67
N GLY A 8 -26.93 -10.95 1.76
CA GLY A 8 -26.75 -11.15 0.32
C GLY A 8 -25.34 -10.78 -0.18
N LEU A 9 -24.65 -9.83 0.46
CA LEU A 9 -23.29 -9.45 0.14
C LEU A 9 -22.28 -10.44 0.73
N VAL A 10 -22.51 -10.88 1.97
CA VAL A 10 -21.66 -11.88 2.64
C VAL A 10 -21.67 -13.21 1.90
N GLU A 11 -22.81 -13.66 1.38
CA GLU A 11 -22.94 -14.89 0.61
C GLU A 11 -22.18 -14.87 -0.73
N ARG A 12 -21.89 -13.67 -1.24
CA ARG A 12 -21.08 -13.47 -2.45
C ARG A 12 -19.57 -13.48 -2.19
N LEU A 13 -19.14 -13.49 -0.95
CA LEU A 13 -17.73 -13.59 -0.63
C LEU A 13 -17.26 -15.05 -0.64
N SER A 14 -16.04 -15.25 -1.08
CA SER A 14 -15.31 -16.50 -0.95
C SER A 14 -14.07 -16.22 -0.09
N VAL A 15 -13.98 -16.90 1.04
CA VAL A 15 -12.82 -16.82 1.94
C VAL A 15 -12.17 -18.20 1.95
N GLN A 16 -10.94 -18.29 1.47
CA GLN A 16 -10.22 -19.55 1.34
C GLN A 16 -8.79 -19.41 1.87
N ARG A 17 -8.29 -20.45 2.50
CA ARG A 17 -6.88 -20.54 2.88
C ARG A 17 -6.13 -21.40 1.87
N SER A 18 -5.02 -20.85 1.35
CA SER A 18 -4.09 -21.56 0.46
C SER A 18 -2.68 -21.47 1.06
N GLY A 19 -2.25 -22.53 1.75
CA GLY A 19 -1.02 -22.51 2.52
C GLY A 19 -1.07 -21.48 3.66
N GLU A 20 -0.17 -20.51 3.62
CA GLU A 20 -0.12 -19.38 4.57
C GLU A 20 -0.92 -18.15 4.10
N THR A 21 -1.46 -18.19 2.90
CA THR A 21 -2.21 -17.08 2.32
C THR A 21 -3.70 -17.22 2.56
N LEU A 22 -4.33 -16.17 3.07
CA LEU A 22 -5.78 -16.00 3.10
C LEU A 22 -6.22 -15.30 1.81
N VAL A 23 -7.05 -15.98 1.03
CA VAL A 23 -7.57 -15.46 -0.24
C VAL A 23 -9.04 -15.11 -0.07
N ILE A 24 -9.37 -13.83 -0.28
CA ILE A 24 -10.72 -13.30 -0.22
C ILE A 24 -11.12 -12.80 -1.60
N LYS A 25 -12.24 -13.27 -2.10
CA LYS A 25 -12.75 -12.91 -3.44
C LYS A 25 -14.24 -12.67 -3.42
N SER A 26 -14.72 -11.76 -4.26
CA SER A 26 -16.13 -11.67 -4.62
C SER A 26 -16.47 -12.76 -5.65
N LYS A 27 -17.59 -13.45 -5.46
CA LYS A 27 -18.15 -14.44 -6.39
C LYS A 27 -19.06 -13.71 -7.37
N GLY A 28 -18.73 -13.68 -8.65
CA GLY A 28 -19.60 -13.17 -9.71
C GLY A 28 -18.81 -12.47 -10.84
N ASN A 29 -19.28 -12.67 -12.07
CA ASN A 29 -18.81 -11.94 -13.25
C ASN A 29 -19.76 -10.75 -13.47
N GLY A 30 -19.25 -9.54 -13.24
CA GLY A 30 -19.92 -8.29 -13.59
C GLY A 30 -20.79 -7.72 -12.48
N PHE A 31 -20.56 -6.47 -12.21
CA PHE A 31 -21.26 -5.68 -11.23
C PHE A 31 -22.49 -5.03 -11.83
N THR A 32 -23.67 -5.47 -11.40
CA THR A 32 -24.85 -4.61 -11.45
C THR A 32 -25.31 -4.47 -10.01
N PHE A 33 -24.99 -3.34 -9.40
CA PHE A 33 -25.44 -3.03 -8.06
C PHE A 33 -26.72 -2.21 -8.13
N SER A 34 -27.83 -2.83 -7.73
CA SER A 34 -29.01 -2.11 -7.25
C SER A 34 -29.10 -2.45 -5.77
N PHE A 35 -28.87 -1.51 -4.89
CA PHE A 35 -28.87 -1.69 -3.45
C PHE A 35 -30.00 -0.91 -2.80
N ASP A 36 -30.73 -1.61 -1.95
CA ASP A 36 -31.57 -1.00 -0.92
C ASP A 36 -30.81 -0.89 0.44
N ASP A 37 -29.55 -1.39 0.51
CA ASP A 37 -28.72 -1.32 1.73
C ASP A 37 -27.24 -1.23 1.33
N ASP A 38 -26.71 -0.01 1.22
CA ASP A 38 -25.45 0.36 0.56
C ASP A 38 -24.19 0.17 1.39
N THR A 39 -24.24 -0.58 2.50
CA THR A 39 -23.04 -0.77 3.32
C THR A 39 -22.20 -1.94 2.81
N PRO A 40 -20.96 -1.71 2.33
CA PRO A 40 -20.09 -2.79 1.90
C PRO A 40 -19.77 -3.75 3.05
N PRO A 41 -19.54 -5.05 2.77
CA PRO A 41 -19.21 -6.01 3.82
C PRO A 41 -17.81 -5.73 4.36
N THR A 42 -17.68 -5.73 5.68
CA THR A 42 -16.40 -5.59 6.38
C THR A 42 -15.89 -6.96 6.81
N ILE A 43 -14.61 -7.23 6.55
CA ILE A 43 -13.96 -8.49 6.90
C ILE A 43 -12.87 -8.19 7.93
N HIS A 44 -13.07 -8.65 9.15
CA HIS A 44 -12.08 -8.55 10.22
C HIS A 44 -11.16 -9.77 10.21
N ILE A 45 -9.87 -9.52 10.11
CA ILE A 45 -8.83 -10.54 10.08
C ILE A 45 -7.86 -10.25 11.23
N THR A 46 -7.53 -11.27 12.01
CA THR A 46 -6.47 -11.22 13.03
C THR A 46 -5.48 -12.32 12.69
N PRO A 47 -4.46 -12.05 11.87
CA PRO A 47 -3.42 -13.02 11.55
C PRO A 47 -2.44 -13.14 12.74
N PRO A 48 -1.79 -14.28 12.95
CA PRO A 48 -0.67 -14.38 13.88
C PRO A 48 0.52 -13.53 13.43
N ASP A 49 0.82 -13.56 12.14
CA ASP A 49 1.84 -12.76 11.47
C ASP A 49 1.31 -12.29 10.13
N LEU A 50 1.59 -11.04 9.77
CA LEU A 50 1.25 -10.47 8.48
C LEU A 50 2.55 -10.04 7.77
N THR A 51 2.95 -10.81 6.77
CA THR A 51 4.15 -10.53 5.97
C THR A 51 3.86 -9.93 4.61
N GLY A 52 2.59 -9.86 4.21
CA GLY A 52 2.21 -9.23 2.96
C GLY A 52 0.72 -9.09 2.76
N VAL A 53 0.39 -8.10 1.94
CA VAL A 53 -0.95 -7.77 1.49
C VAL A 53 -0.94 -7.58 -0.02
N LYS A 54 -1.85 -8.26 -0.71
CA LYS A 54 -2.14 -7.97 -2.10
C LYS A 54 -3.62 -7.65 -2.26
N LEU A 55 -3.91 -6.40 -2.59
CA LEU A 55 -5.25 -5.93 -2.90
C LEU A 55 -5.43 -5.82 -4.42
N THR A 56 -6.50 -6.43 -4.94
CA THR A 56 -6.86 -6.36 -6.35
C THR A 56 -8.33 -5.99 -6.46
N GLY A 57 -8.64 -4.91 -7.16
CA GLY A 57 -10.00 -4.41 -7.31
C GLY A 57 -10.22 -3.06 -6.64
N SER A 58 -11.38 -2.87 -5.96
CA SER A 58 -11.83 -1.58 -5.42
C SER A 58 -12.29 -1.67 -3.95
N GLY A 59 -11.86 -2.66 -3.23
CA GLY A 59 -12.08 -2.74 -1.79
C GLY A 59 -10.88 -2.16 -1.05
N ASP A 60 -11.08 -1.78 0.22
CA ASP A 60 -10.04 -1.17 1.03
C ASP A 60 -9.46 -2.17 2.03
N PHE A 61 -8.24 -1.94 2.46
CA PHE A 61 -7.54 -2.79 3.42
C PHE A 61 -6.85 -1.94 4.48
N ASP A 62 -7.37 -2.02 5.72
CA ASP A 62 -6.88 -1.23 6.85
C ASP A 62 -6.17 -2.12 7.89
N VAL A 63 -5.04 -1.65 8.41
CA VAL A 63 -4.34 -2.23 9.56
C VAL A 63 -4.34 -1.26 10.72
N ASP A 64 -5.25 -1.46 11.67
CA ASP A 64 -5.47 -0.54 12.80
C ASP A 64 -4.36 -0.57 13.86
N GLY A 65 -3.72 -1.72 14.04
CA GLY A 65 -2.69 -1.92 15.06
C GLY A 65 -1.26 -1.75 14.54
N PRO A 66 -0.27 -1.70 15.43
CA PRO A 66 1.12 -1.77 15.03
C PRO A 66 1.42 -3.17 14.47
N LEU A 67 2.12 -3.21 13.34
CA LEU A 67 2.62 -4.42 12.74
C LEU A 67 4.13 -4.55 13.01
N ASP A 68 4.55 -5.68 13.57
CA ASP A 68 5.95 -6.05 13.77
C ASP A 68 6.21 -7.35 13.00
N THR A 69 7.10 -7.31 12.01
CA THR A 69 7.39 -8.43 11.12
C THR A 69 8.79 -8.29 10.51
N ASP A 70 9.42 -9.36 10.09
CA ASP A 70 10.75 -9.27 9.44
C ASP A 70 10.65 -8.64 8.03
N VAL A 71 9.63 -9.00 7.28
CA VAL A 71 9.44 -8.55 5.90
C VAL A 71 7.98 -8.18 5.66
N LEU A 72 7.74 -7.05 4.98
CA LEU A 72 6.42 -6.65 4.52
C LEU A 72 6.39 -6.43 3.01
N ASP A 73 5.55 -7.16 2.28
CA ASP A 73 5.28 -6.96 0.84
C ASP A 73 3.85 -6.45 0.65
N VAL A 74 3.69 -5.19 0.23
CA VAL A 74 2.41 -4.54 -0.06
C VAL A 74 2.26 -4.37 -1.55
N ALA A 75 1.18 -4.86 -2.11
CA ALA A 75 0.87 -4.72 -3.53
C ALA A 75 -0.60 -4.30 -3.74
N LEU A 76 -0.79 -3.15 -4.36
CA LEU A 76 -2.09 -2.65 -4.80
C LEU A 76 -2.19 -2.73 -6.33
N GLU A 77 -3.19 -3.48 -6.81
CA GLU A 77 -3.51 -3.62 -8.24
C GLU A 77 -4.99 -3.27 -8.45
N GLY A 78 -5.32 -2.00 -8.56
CA GLY A 78 -6.73 -1.58 -8.69
C GLY A 78 -6.98 -0.13 -8.32
N SER A 79 -8.14 0.11 -7.69
CA SER A 79 -8.63 1.45 -7.30
C SER A 79 -9.13 1.47 -5.85
N GLY A 80 -8.81 0.47 -5.06
CA GLY A 80 -9.04 0.44 -3.62
C GLY A 80 -7.82 0.96 -2.88
N ASP A 81 -7.93 1.16 -1.57
CA ASP A 81 -6.90 1.80 -0.77
C ASP A 81 -6.29 0.82 0.25
N ILE A 82 -5.04 1.08 0.64
CA ILE A 82 -4.34 0.29 1.66
C ILE A 82 -3.76 1.23 2.72
N ASP A 83 -4.19 1.05 3.97
CA ASP A 83 -3.79 1.87 5.10
C ASP A 83 -3.08 1.07 6.19
N PHE A 84 -1.90 1.55 6.63
CA PHE A 84 -1.20 1.05 7.81
C PHE A 84 -0.91 2.18 8.80
N ASN A 85 -1.19 1.97 10.08
CA ASN A 85 -0.86 2.95 11.10
C ASN A 85 0.62 2.93 11.49
N SER A 86 1.20 1.76 11.73
CA SER A 86 2.61 1.65 12.13
C SER A 86 3.19 0.29 11.74
N VAL A 87 4.38 0.31 11.16
CA VAL A 87 5.11 -0.89 10.72
C VAL A 87 6.54 -0.84 11.27
N VAL A 88 6.96 -1.94 11.86
CA VAL A 88 8.36 -2.19 12.22
C VAL A 88 8.80 -3.45 11.48
N CYS A 89 9.82 -3.36 10.65
CA CYS A 89 10.32 -4.51 9.89
C CYS A 89 11.80 -4.32 9.50
N ASP A 90 12.44 -5.35 8.98
CA ASP A 90 13.76 -5.22 8.36
C ASP A 90 13.63 -4.66 6.95
N HIS A 91 12.68 -5.18 6.17
CA HIS A 91 12.49 -4.81 4.77
C HIS A 91 11.02 -4.64 4.43
N ALA A 92 10.65 -3.46 3.91
CA ALA A 92 9.35 -3.22 3.31
C ALA A 92 9.46 -3.03 1.80
N LYS A 93 8.56 -3.68 1.05
CA LYS A 93 8.41 -3.51 -0.38
C LYS A 93 6.98 -3.10 -0.70
N ILE A 94 6.83 -1.93 -1.31
CA ILE A 94 5.54 -1.33 -1.62
C ILE A 94 5.45 -1.17 -3.14
N ARG A 95 4.39 -1.70 -3.73
CA ARG A 95 4.13 -1.61 -5.18
C ARG A 95 2.69 -1.20 -5.41
N MET A 96 2.52 -0.19 -6.21
CA MET A 96 1.22 0.26 -6.65
C MET A 96 1.11 0.22 -8.17
N SER A 97 0.01 -0.35 -8.65
CA SER A 97 -0.33 -0.43 -10.08
C SER A 97 -1.83 -0.22 -10.24
N GLY A 98 -2.24 1.02 -10.46
CA GLY A 98 -3.64 1.40 -10.53
C GLY A 98 -3.88 2.87 -10.24
N SER A 99 -5.02 3.16 -9.60
CA SER A 99 -5.47 4.52 -9.29
C SER A 99 -6.00 4.64 -7.85
N GLY A 100 -5.79 3.64 -7.03
CA GLY A 100 -6.04 3.70 -5.59
C GLY A 100 -4.81 4.21 -4.85
N ASP A 101 -4.89 4.38 -3.54
CA ASP A 101 -3.85 5.00 -2.74
C ASP A 101 -3.27 4.04 -1.69
N ILE A 102 -2.03 4.29 -1.29
CA ILE A 102 -1.39 3.56 -0.18
C ILE A 102 -0.89 4.58 0.84
N ASP A 103 -1.39 4.53 2.07
CA ASP A 103 -0.93 5.35 3.20
C ASP A 103 -0.27 4.46 4.27
N ILE A 104 0.98 4.72 4.59
CA ILE A 104 1.66 4.10 5.73
C ILE A 104 2.22 5.19 6.63
N LYS A 105 1.55 5.46 7.74
CA LYS A 105 1.82 6.62 8.60
C LYS A 105 3.18 6.61 9.27
N ASP A 106 3.68 5.42 9.67
CA ASP A 106 5.03 5.28 10.26
C ASP A 106 5.65 3.92 9.92
N ILE A 107 6.81 3.94 9.27
CA ILE A 107 7.62 2.76 8.98
C ILE A 107 9.01 2.94 9.60
N LYS A 108 9.43 1.93 10.37
CA LYS A 108 10.81 1.78 10.85
C LYS A 108 11.41 0.53 10.23
N ALA A 109 12.41 0.71 9.37
CA ALA A 109 13.01 -0.41 8.64
C ALA A 109 14.48 -0.15 8.26
N GLN A 110 15.21 -1.20 7.92
CA GLN A 110 16.52 -1.06 7.28
C GLN A 110 16.36 -0.55 5.84
N THR A 111 15.37 -1.11 5.12
CA THR A 111 15.10 -0.71 3.73
C THR A 111 13.59 -0.61 3.48
N VAL A 112 13.17 0.48 2.85
CA VAL A 112 11.81 0.66 2.33
C VAL A 112 11.90 0.95 0.84
N SER A 113 11.43 0.04 -0.01
CA SER A 113 11.34 0.27 -1.46
C SER A 113 9.90 0.56 -1.86
N CYS A 114 9.69 1.62 -2.64
CA CYS A 114 8.39 1.98 -3.18
C CYS A 114 8.45 2.15 -4.70
N GLU A 115 7.49 1.57 -5.38
CA GLU A 115 7.34 1.67 -6.83
C GLU A 115 5.88 1.97 -7.20
N VAL A 116 5.64 3.10 -7.84
CA VAL A 116 4.34 3.54 -8.35
C VAL A 116 4.31 3.39 -9.87
N ASN A 117 3.33 2.64 -10.36
CA ASN A 117 3.14 2.29 -11.77
C ASN A 117 1.70 2.57 -12.19
N GLY A 118 1.25 3.81 -12.07
CA GLY A 118 -0.15 4.17 -12.27
C GLY A 118 -0.40 5.66 -12.09
N SER A 119 -1.59 5.98 -11.58
CA SER A 119 -2.04 7.35 -11.33
C SER A 119 -2.54 7.57 -9.90
N GLY A 120 -2.44 6.57 -9.04
CA GLY A 120 -2.71 6.70 -7.62
C GLY A 120 -1.47 7.11 -6.84
N ASP A 121 -1.62 7.49 -5.58
CA ASP A 121 -0.59 8.11 -4.78
C ASP A 121 -0.11 7.22 -3.63
N VAL A 122 1.11 7.44 -3.18
CA VAL A 122 1.68 6.72 -2.03
C VAL A 122 2.24 7.70 -1.01
N ASP A 123 1.66 7.69 0.19
CA ASP A 123 2.10 8.47 1.34
C ASP A 123 2.87 7.59 2.34
N LEU A 124 4.10 7.97 2.66
CA LEU A 124 4.99 7.22 3.55
C LEU A 124 5.55 8.08 4.68
N GLY A 125 5.33 7.65 5.92
CA GLY A 125 6.08 8.14 7.07
C GLY A 125 7.31 7.26 7.31
N LEU A 126 8.50 7.75 7.03
CA LEU A 126 9.76 6.98 7.15
C LEU A 126 10.55 7.45 8.39
N THR A 127 10.65 6.58 9.39
CA THR A 127 11.39 6.87 10.63
C THR A 127 12.63 6.00 10.73
N ARG A 128 13.82 6.62 10.67
CA ARG A 128 15.13 5.95 10.76
C ARG A 128 15.33 4.84 9.73
N VAL A 129 14.79 5.03 8.54
CA VAL A 129 14.99 4.09 7.43
C VAL A 129 16.40 4.26 6.89
N GLY A 130 17.13 3.15 6.75
CA GLY A 130 18.52 3.16 6.28
C GLY A 130 18.62 3.54 4.80
N VAL A 131 17.87 2.84 3.94
CA VAL A 131 17.85 3.06 2.50
C VAL A 131 16.42 3.05 1.98
N SER A 132 16.07 4.04 1.15
CA SER A 132 14.74 4.17 0.56
C SER A 132 14.80 4.43 -0.97
N PRO A 133 14.85 3.38 -1.80
CA PRO A 133 14.64 3.51 -3.24
C PRO A 133 13.15 3.77 -3.54
N LEU A 134 12.88 4.96 -4.12
CA LEU A 134 11.54 5.42 -4.47
C LEU A 134 11.46 5.65 -5.98
N LYS A 135 10.47 5.05 -6.65
CA LYS A 135 10.36 5.11 -8.11
C LYS A 135 8.92 5.39 -8.57
N VAL A 136 8.79 6.30 -9.52
CA VAL A 136 7.54 6.61 -10.21
C VAL A 136 7.69 6.34 -11.70
N PHE A 137 6.80 5.51 -12.27
CA PHE A 137 6.71 5.18 -13.70
C PHE A 137 5.40 5.63 -14.35
N GLY A 138 4.62 6.47 -13.71
CA GLY A 138 3.31 6.88 -14.18
C GLY A 138 3.07 8.37 -14.00
N SER A 139 1.84 8.70 -13.58
CA SER A 139 1.41 10.06 -13.26
C SER A 139 0.98 10.20 -11.79
N GLY A 140 1.07 9.15 -11.02
CA GLY A 140 0.85 9.16 -9.57
C GLY A 140 2.09 9.63 -8.83
N ASP A 141 1.95 10.01 -7.57
CA ASP A 141 2.97 10.66 -6.78
C ASP A 141 3.44 9.79 -5.60
N ILE A 142 4.63 10.09 -5.09
CA ILE A 142 5.12 9.59 -3.81
C ILE A 142 5.40 10.76 -2.88
N GLU A 143 4.70 10.86 -1.76
CA GLU A 143 5.07 11.75 -0.67
C GLU A 143 5.76 10.94 0.45
N ALA A 144 6.99 11.28 0.80
CA ALA A 144 7.72 10.64 1.89
C ALA A 144 8.11 11.66 2.96
N LYS A 145 7.52 11.49 4.16
CA LYS A 145 7.89 12.24 5.37
C LYS A 145 9.02 11.51 6.07
N MET A 146 10.23 12.09 6.07
CA MET A 146 11.45 11.44 6.54
C MET A 146 11.92 12.00 7.87
N TYR A 147 12.15 11.13 8.84
CA TYR A 147 12.70 11.47 10.14
C TYR A 147 13.99 10.69 10.41
N ASP A 148 15.14 11.39 10.41
CA ASP A 148 16.48 10.81 10.64
C ASP A 148 16.78 9.61 9.73
N CYS A 149 16.47 9.73 8.43
CA CYS A 149 16.69 8.68 7.45
C CYS A 149 18.12 8.69 6.87
N GLY A 150 18.52 7.57 6.27
CA GLY A 150 19.82 7.39 5.63
C GLY A 150 19.84 7.93 4.19
N THR A 151 19.92 7.05 3.21
CA THR A 151 19.98 7.42 1.79
C THR A 151 18.65 7.18 1.11
N SER A 152 18.20 8.15 0.30
CA SER A 152 17.07 7.95 -0.62
C SER A 152 17.55 7.99 -2.07
N ASP A 153 17.16 6.97 -2.85
CA ASP A 153 17.44 6.87 -4.29
C ASP A 153 16.13 7.07 -5.06
N CYS A 154 15.87 8.31 -5.50
CA CYS A 154 14.62 8.69 -6.14
C CYS A 154 14.76 8.69 -7.66
N SER A 155 13.79 8.10 -8.35
CA SER A 155 13.74 8.08 -9.81
C SER A 155 12.32 8.31 -10.34
N VAL A 156 12.17 9.27 -11.22
CA VAL A 156 10.92 9.58 -11.92
C VAL A 156 11.09 9.30 -13.42
N PHE A 157 10.22 8.46 -13.98
CA PHE A 157 10.19 8.10 -15.40
C PHE A 157 8.85 8.46 -16.09
N GLY A 158 8.09 9.35 -15.51
CA GLY A 158 6.74 9.74 -15.95
C GLY A 158 6.47 11.22 -15.78
N SER A 159 5.23 11.54 -15.41
CA SER A 159 4.77 12.91 -15.14
C SER A 159 4.38 13.13 -13.67
N GLY A 160 4.43 12.09 -12.86
CA GLY A 160 4.22 12.17 -11.42
C GLY A 160 5.48 12.63 -10.69
N ASP A 161 5.34 12.99 -9.43
CA ASP A 161 6.37 13.62 -8.62
C ASP A 161 6.82 12.73 -7.44
N ILE A 162 8.01 12.99 -6.92
CA ILE A 162 8.45 12.48 -5.62
C ILE A 162 8.72 13.67 -4.71
N THR A 163 7.96 13.79 -3.64
CA THR A 163 8.13 14.85 -2.63
C THR A 163 8.70 14.28 -1.34
N LEU A 164 9.88 14.79 -0.93
CA LEU A 164 10.54 14.39 0.32
C LEU A 164 10.44 15.53 1.32
N LYS A 165 9.92 15.25 2.51
CA LYS A 165 9.78 16.23 3.60
C LYS A 165 10.49 15.73 4.85
N GLY A 166 11.45 16.50 5.37
CA GLY A 166 12.11 16.16 6.64
C GLY A 166 13.62 16.03 6.55
N THR A 167 14.19 15.00 7.19
CA THR A 167 15.63 14.85 7.35
C THR A 167 16.15 13.51 6.84
N LEU A 168 17.14 13.55 5.95
CA LEU A 168 17.88 12.40 5.43
C LEU A 168 19.36 12.78 5.24
N ARG A 169 20.23 11.78 5.19
CA ARG A 169 21.69 12.01 5.06
C ARG A 169 22.13 12.24 3.63
N SER A 170 21.51 11.56 2.68
CA SER A 170 21.91 11.62 1.26
C SER A 170 20.69 11.41 0.37
N LEU A 171 20.64 12.16 -0.73
CA LEU A 171 19.63 12.07 -1.76
C LEU A 171 20.28 11.90 -3.13
N ASN A 172 19.95 10.82 -3.84
CA ASN A 172 20.29 10.63 -5.23
C ASN A 172 19.01 10.78 -6.08
N GLN A 173 19.08 11.58 -7.12
CA GLN A 173 17.93 11.93 -7.95
C GLN A 173 18.17 11.59 -9.43
N ASN A 174 17.17 11.03 -10.09
CA ASN A 174 17.18 10.75 -11.52
C ASN A 174 15.79 10.99 -12.12
N VAL A 175 15.66 12.04 -12.93
CA VAL A 175 14.39 12.38 -13.59
C VAL A 175 14.53 12.15 -15.10
N LYS A 176 13.62 11.35 -15.65
CA LYS A 176 13.47 11.09 -17.10
C LYS A 176 11.98 11.18 -17.45
N GLY A 177 11.45 12.42 -17.50
CA GLY A 177 10.04 12.68 -17.72
C GLY A 177 9.73 14.14 -17.50
N SER A 178 8.47 14.45 -17.20
CA SER A 178 7.99 15.80 -16.94
C SER A 178 7.68 16.06 -15.45
N GLY A 179 7.85 15.05 -14.61
CA GLY A 179 7.69 15.17 -13.17
C GLY A 179 8.94 15.69 -12.48
N ASP A 180 8.83 15.95 -11.19
CA ASP A 180 9.86 16.55 -10.35
C ASP A 180 10.22 15.69 -9.13
N ILE A 181 11.38 15.97 -8.53
CA ILE A 181 11.79 15.47 -7.21
C ILE A 181 12.09 16.67 -6.34
N ASN A 182 11.29 16.86 -5.29
CA ASN A 182 11.28 18.04 -4.40
C ASN A 182 11.66 17.69 -2.96
#